data_1fa5f8f3b0f050e8b66960fc74e5061a
#
_entry.id   1fa5f8f3b0f050e8b66960fc74e5061a
#
_cell.length_a   1.000
_cell.length_b   1.000
_cell.length_c   1.000
_cell.angle_alpha   90.00
_cell.angle_beta   90.00
_cell.angle_gamma   90.00
#
_symmetry.space_group_name_H-M   'P 1'
#
loop_
_entity.id
_entity.type
_entity.pdbx_description
1 polymer ?
#
loop_
_entity_poly.entity_id
_entity_poly.type
_entity_poly.pdbx_seq_one_letter_code
_entity_poly.pdbx_strand_id
1 'polypeptide(L)'
;MTDFAAARANMVESQIRPNKVTDPALIGAMGALPREQFVPAGRRPLAYVDEDLALGAGRHLMEPMVLARLIQTAAPEAGEIALVVGCGTGYAVAVLSRLCETVIGVESDAALAGRAAETLIDLGIDNALVVEGPSSEGYPKQAPYDVILFDGAIPDFPDAVAAQCAESGRMVGVLTGGGPSVGPGVGPDIGRATVGTKFGGIVSNRPVFDATVPPLPEFVETGVFRF
;
A
#
# COMPACT_ATOMS: atom_id res chain seq x y z
N MET A 1 13.62 4.20 -26.58
CA MET A 1 12.59 4.84 -25.72
C MET A 1 11.73 3.70 -25.18
N THR A 2 11.54 3.60 -23.89
CA THR A 2 10.74 2.52 -23.29
C THR A 2 9.26 2.74 -23.63
N ASP A 3 8.62 1.72 -24.17
CA ASP A 3 7.17 1.73 -24.40
C ASP A 3 6.46 1.36 -23.09
N PHE A 4 6.11 2.38 -22.32
CA PHE A 4 5.45 2.19 -21.02
C PHE A 4 4.01 1.64 -21.15
N ALA A 5 3.34 1.89 -22.28
CA ALA A 5 2.00 1.34 -22.49
C ALA A 5 2.07 -0.19 -22.68
N ALA A 6 3.01 -0.65 -23.50
CA ALA A 6 3.24 -2.09 -23.65
C ALA A 6 3.73 -2.74 -22.35
N ALA A 7 4.64 -2.07 -21.60
CA ALA A 7 5.14 -2.59 -20.32
C ALA A 7 4.00 -2.73 -19.29
N ARG A 8 3.09 -1.76 -19.23
CA ARG A 8 1.90 -1.79 -18.36
C ARG A 8 0.94 -2.92 -18.73
N ALA A 9 0.67 -3.08 -20.02
CA ALA A 9 -0.17 -4.19 -20.50
C ALA A 9 0.47 -5.54 -20.13
N ASN A 10 1.77 -5.70 -20.32
CA ASN A 10 2.50 -6.90 -19.94
C ASN A 10 2.45 -7.15 -18.42
N MET A 11 2.59 -6.12 -17.57
CA MET A 11 2.42 -6.26 -16.13
C MET A 11 1.05 -6.85 -15.79
N VAL A 12 -0.02 -6.36 -16.40
CA VAL A 12 -1.37 -6.87 -16.16
C VAL A 12 -1.49 -8.34 -16.57
N GLU A 13 -1.01 -8.70 -17.76
CA GLU A 13 -1.18 -10.04 -18.30
C GLU A 13 -0.23 -11.09 -17.71
N SER A 14 0.99 -10.69 -17.28
CA SER A 14 2.00 -11.63 -16.81
C SER A 14 2.18 -11.67 -15.29
N GLN A 15 1.81 -10.61 -14.55
CA GLN A 15 2.02 -10.53 -13.11
C GLN A 15 0.71 -10.48 -12.32
N ILE A 16 -0.31 -9.77 -12.81
CA ILE A 16 -1.56 -9.56 -12.08
C ILE A 16 -2.55 -10.71 -12.30
N ARG A 17 -2.98 -10.94 -13.55
CA ARG A 17 -3.98 -11.97 -13.88
C ARG A 17 -3.57 -13.40 -13.49
N PRO A 18 -2.32 -13.87 -13.74
CA PRO A 18 -1.92 -15.22 -13.36
C PRO A 18 -1.88 -15.44 -11.85
N ASN A 19 -1.77 -14.37 -11.06
CA ASN A 19 -1.72 -14.41 -9.59
C ASN A 19 -3.10 -14.28 -8.94
N LYS A 20 -4.16 -14.75 -9.62
CA LYS A 20 -5.54 -14.84 -9.10
C LYS A 20 -6.20 -13.48 -8.85
N VAL A 21 -5.70 -12.41 -9.45
CA VAL A 21 -6.42 -11.12 -9.45
C VAL A 21 -7.45 -11.17 -10.57
N THR A 22 -8.72 -11.13 -10.20
CA THR A 22 -9.85 -11.34 -11.10
C THR A 22 -10.82 -10.15 -11.13
N ASP A 23 -10.70 -9.21 -10.20
CA ASP A 23 -11.54 -8.02 -10.16
C ASP A 23 -11.28 -7.13 -11.40
N PRO A 24 -12.30 -6.94 -12.27
CA PRO A 24 -12.10 -6.20 -13.51
C PRO A 24 -11.88 -4.71 -13.29
N ALA A 25 -12.44 -4.12 -12.23
CA ALA A 25 -12.24 -2.70 -11.91
C ALA A 25 -10.79 -2.44 -11.46
N LEU A 26 -10.26 -3.29 -10.56
CA LEU A 26 -8.87 -3.22 -10.13
C LEU A 26 -7.90 -3.44 -11.30
N ILE A 27 -8.13 -4.47 -12.12
CA ILE A 27 -7.31 -4.75 -13.30
C ILE A 27 -7.34 -3.55 -14.26
N GLY A 28 -8.51 -2.96 -14.49
CA GLY A 28 -8.68 -1.76 -15.30
C GLY A 28 -7.93 -0.56 -14.73
N ALA A 29 -8.02 -0.33 -13.42
CA ALA A 29 -7.32 0.75 -12.73
C ALA A 29 -5.80 0.63 -12.90
N MET A 30 -5.22 -0.55 -12.60
CA MET A 30 -3.78 -0.77 -12.72
C MET A 30 -3.30 -0.76 -14.18
N GLY A 31 -4.15 -1.18 -15.11
CA GLY A 31 -3.89 -1.12 -16.55
C GLY A 31 -3.95 0.29 -17.15
N ALA A 32 -4.63 1.23 -16.51
CA ALA A 32 -4.76 2.62 -16.97
C ALA A 32 -3.71 3.56 -16.35
N LEU A 33 -3.35 3.36 -15.09
CA LEU A 33 -2.48 4.27 -14.34
C LEU A 33 -1.01 4.15 -14.76
N PRO A 34 -0.32 5.27 -15.04
CA PRO A 34 1.08 5.30 -15.46
C PRO A 34 2.01 5.12 -14.25
N ARG A 35 2.25 3.87 -13.84
CA ARG A 35 3.06 3.52 -12.68
C ARG A 35 4.46 4.12 -12.71
N GLU A 36 5.02 4.37 -13.91
CA GLU A 36 6.32 5.02 -14.11
C GLU A 36 6.36 6.49 -13.62
N GLN A 37 5.22 7.12 -13.39
CA GLN A 37 5.18 8.47 -12.82
C GLN A 37 5.38 8.48 -11.31
N PHE A 38 5.16 7.35 -10.67
CA PHE A 38 5.29 7.18 -9.22
C PHE A 38 6.69 6.73 -8.77
N VAL A 39 7.65 6.63 -9.68
CA VAL A 39 9.05 6.30 -9.36
C VAL A 39 10.00 7.44 -9.73
N PRO A 40 11.17 7.53 -9.09
CA PRO A 40 12.20 8.48 -9.50
C PRO A 40 12.56 8.34 -10.97
N ALA A 41 12.85 9.46 -11.65
CA ALA A 41 13.09 9.50 -13.10
C ALA A 41 14.09 8.44 -13.59
N GLY A 42 15.19 8.21 -12.85
CA GLY A 42 16.19 7.20 -13.20
C GLY A 42 15.72 5.75 -13.05
N ARG A 43 14.58 5.52 -12.38
CA ARG A 43 14.00 4.18 -12.16
C ARG A 43 12.76 3.90 -13.02
N ARG A 44 12.27 4.88 -13.78
CA ARG A 44 11.10 4.72 -14.66
C ARG A 44 11.13 3.48 -15.56
N PRO A 45 12.28 3.12 -16.17
CA PRO A 45 12.33 1.88 -16.99
C PRO A 45 12.05 0.59 -16.21
N LEU A 46 12.19 0.61 -14.88
CA LEU A 46 11.96 -0.53 -13.99
C LEU A 46 10.55 -0.53 -13.37
N ALA A 47 9.73 0.49 -13.63
CA ALA A 47 8.44 0.67 -12.95
C ALA A 47 7.48 -0.52 -13.07
N TYR A 48 7.67 -1.39 -14.05
CA TYR A 48 6.81 -2.52 -14.37
C TYR A 48 7.44 -3.90 -14.12
N VAL A 49 8.60 -3.94 -13.45
CA VAL A 49 9.18 -5.20 -12.97
C VAL A 49 8.35 -5.73 -11.78
N ASP A 50 8.35 -7.04 -11.57
CA ASP A 50 7.64 -7.69 -10.46
C ASP A 50 8.56 -7.72 -9.22
N GLU A 51 8.96 -6.55 -8.77
CA GLU A 51 9.84 -6.31 -7.62
C GLU A 51 9.46 -5.00 -6.91
N ASP A 52 9.81 -4.91 -5.63
CA ASP A 52 9.70 -3.68 -4.86
C ASP A 52 10.77 -2.66 -5.30
N LEU A 53 10.36 -1.43 -5.58
CA LEU A 53 11.25 -0.39 -6.06
C LEU A 53 11.49 0.68 -5.00
N ALA A 54 12.75 0.86 -4.56
CA ALA A 54 13.08 1.90 -3.59
C ALA A 54 12.73 3.30 -4.12
N LEU A 55 12.00 4.07 -3.31
CA LEU A 55 11.59 5.45 -3.60
C LEU A 55 12.49 6.49 -2.91
N GLY A 56 13.24 6.09 -1.92
CA GLY A 56 13.99 6.93 -0.98
C GLY A 56 13.38 6.90 0.41
N ALA A 57 14.05 7.49 1.40
CA ALA A 57 13.59 7.56 2.79
C ALA A 57 13.15 6.20 3.40
N GLY A 58 13.70 5.08 2.91
CA GLY A 58 13.29 3.73 3.33
C GLY A 58 11.95 3.26 2.76
N ARG A 59 11.29 4.07 1.93
CA ARG A 59 10.03 3.72 1.25
C ARG A 59 10.27 2.96 -0.05
N HIS A 60 9.33 2.11 -0.38
CA HIS A 60 9.33 1.34 -1.62
C HIS A 60 7.98 1.43 -2.31
N LEU A 61 7.99 1.39 -3.63
CA LEU A 61 6.80 1.12 -4.40
C LEU A 61 6.61 -0.40 -4.43
N MET A 62 5.59 -0.87 -3.76
CA MET A 62 5.29 -2.31 -3.63
C MET A 62 5.17 -2.98 -4.99
N GLU A 63 5.66 -4.22 -5.14
CA GLU A 63 5.54 -4.99 -6.38
C GLU A 63 4.08 -5.10 -6.84
N PRO A 64 3.82 -5.11 -8.15
CA PRO A 64 2.45 -5.05 -8.68
C PRO A 64 1.56 -6.19 -8.22
N MET A 65 2.08 -7.39 -8.14
CA MET A 65 1.33 -8.60 -7.79
C MET A 65 0.83 -8.56 -6.34
N VAL A 66 1.69 -8.20 -5.38
CA VAL A 66 1.30 -8.14 -3.96
C VAL A 66 0.30 -7.03 -3.73
N LEU A 67 0.54 -5.82 -4.26
CA LEU A 67 -0.39 -4.71 -4.14
C LEU A 67 -1.78 -5.06 -4.70
N ALA A 68 -1.83 -5.65 -5.89
CA ALA A 68 -3.09 -6.04 -6.52
C ALA A 68 -3.86 -7.07 -5.67
N ARG A 69 -3.16 -8.06 -5.13
CA ARG A 69 -3.77 -9.08 -4.27
C ARG A 69 -4.25 -8.52 -2.93
N LEU A 70 -3.52 -7.58 -2.33
CA LEU A 70 -3.97 -6.89 -1.11
C LEU A 70 -5.25 -6.09 -1.38
N ILE A 71 -5.27 -5.27 -2.44
CA ILE A 71 -6.46 -4.49 -2.80
C ILE A 71 -7.65 -5.40 -3.12
N GLN A 72 -7.45 -6.46 -3.90
CA GLN A 72 -8.53 -7.43 -4.16
C GLN A 72 -9.03 -8.10 -2.88
N THR A 73 -8.14 -8.39 -1.92
CA THR A 73 -8.52 -8.97 -0.63
C THR A 73 -9.35 -8.00 0.21
N ALA A 74 -9.06 -6.71 0.14
CA ALA A 74 -9.87 -5.66 0.76
C ALA A 74 -11.24 -5.51 0.08
N ALA A 75 -11.36 -5.90 -1.18
CA ALA A 75 -12.58 -5.79 -1.98
C ALA A 75 -13.26 -4.41 -1.86
N PRO A 76 -12.59 -3.31 -2.24
CA PRO A 76 -13.13 -1.96 -2.11
C PRO A 76 -14.36 -1.76 -3.00
N GLU A 77 -15.32 -0.95 -2.51
CA GLU A 77 -16.56 -0.61 -3.20
C GLU A 77 -16.61 0.89 -3.54
N ALA A 78 -17.33 1.25 -4.61
CA ALA A 78 -17.34 2.60 -5.16
C ALA A 78 -17.84 3.71 -4.20
N GLY A 79 -18.64 3.36 -3.20
CA GLY A 79 -19.14 4.30 -2.19
C GLY A 79 -18.31 4.38 -0.91
N GLU A 80 -17.15 3.72 -0.86
CA GLU A 80 -16.35 3.60 0.35
C GLU A 80 -15.25 4.66 0.45
N ILE A 81 -14.83 4.91 1.69
CA ILE A 81 -13.70 5.79 2.01
C ILE A 81 -12.50 4.92 2.38
N ALA A 82 -11.37 5.14 1.72
CA ALA A 82 -10.16 4.40 1.96
C ALA A 82 -9.03 5.23 2.58
N LEU A 83 -8.23 4.59 3.44
CA LEU A 83 -6.97 5.12 3.96
C LEU A 83 -5.81 4.27 3.44
N VAL A 84 -4.75 4.92 2.93
CA VAL A 84 -3.48 4.29 2.61
C VAL A 84 -2.41 4.79 3.57
N VAL A 85 -1.86 3.90 4.36
CA VAL A 85 -0.83 4.20 5.37
C VAL A 85 0.55 3.93 4.79
N GLY A 86 1.44 4.92 4.85
CA GLY A 86 2.79 4.84 4.27
C GLY A 86 2.75 4.90 2.75
N CYS A 87 1.96 5.79 2.18
CA CYS A 87 1.60 5.79 0.75
C CYS A 87 2.75 6.13 -0.23
N GLY A 88 3.94 6.47 0.27
CA GLY A 88 5.10 6.79 -0.54
C GLY A 88 4.81 7.89 -1.56
N THR A 89 4.96 7.57 -2.84
CA THR A 89 4.66 8.47 -3.95
C THR A 89 3.22 8.41 -4.44
N GLY A 90 2.33 7.67 -3.76
CA GLY A 90 0.88 7.72 -3.99
C GLY A 90 0.31 6.74 -5.02
N TYR A 91 1.06 5.71 -5.47
CA TYR A 91 0.51 4.79 -6.47
C TYR A 91 -0.70 3.98 -5.95
N ALA A 92 -0.61 3.45 -4.73
CA ALA A 92 -1.73 2.74 -4.11
C ALA A 92 -2.95 3.66 -3.92
N VAL A 93 -2.72 4.93 -3.57
CA VAL A 93 -3.76 5.97 -3.49
C VAL A 93 -4.43 6.17 -4.85
N ALA A 94 -3.65 6.31 -5.92
CA ALA A 94 -4.16 6.46 -7.27
C ALA A 94 -4.96 5.23 -7.75
N VAL A 95 -4.53 4.02 -7.40
CA VAL A 95 -5.29 2.79 -7.73
C VAL A 95 -6.63 2.78 -6.99
N LEU A 96 -6.62 3.01 -5.67
CA LEU A 96 -7.83 3.03 -4.86
C LEU A 96 -8.79 4.17 -5.24
N SER A 97 -8.29 5.32 -5.74
CA SER A 97 -9.15 6.40 -6.22
C SER A 97 -10.04 6.02 -7.42
N ARG A 98 -9.70 4.94 -8.12
CA ARG A 98 -10.54 4.39 -9.20
C ARG A 98 -11.58 3.38 -8.71
N LEU A 99 -11.53 3.01 -7.43
CA LEU A 99 -12.33 1.94 -6.83
C LEU A 99 -13.22 2.46 -5.69
N CYS A 100 -12.83 3.55 -5.03
CA CYS A 100 -13.51 4.13 -3.87
C CYS A 100 -14.05 5.53 -4.18
N GLU A 101 -14.95 6.03 -3.33
CA GLU A 101 -15.46 7.39 -3.39
C GLU A 101 -14.38 8.41 -3.02
N THR A 102 -13.68 8.17 -1.93
CA THR A 102 -12.63 9.07 -1.43
C THR A 102 -11.44 8.27 -0.91
N VAL A 103 -10.22 8.74 -1.17
CA VAL A 103 -9.00 8.10 -0.68
C VAL A 103 -8.11 9.11 0.03
N ILE A 104 -7.68 8.76 1.24
CA ILE A 104 -6.69 9.52 1.98
C ILE A 104 -5.38 8.71 2.01
N GLY A 105 -4.27 9.33 1.59
CA GLY A 105 -2.93 8.79 1.78
C GLY A 105 -2.24 9.50 2.94
N VAL A 106 -1.57 8.75 3.82
CA VAL A 106 -0.69 9.29 4.86
C VAL A 106 0.75 8.90 4.57
N GLU A 107 1.65 9.90 4.57
CA GLU A 107 3.08 9.70 4.36
C GLU A 107 3.86 10.56 5.35
N SER A 108 4.86 9.97 6.00
CA SER A 108 5.67 10.67 7.00
C SER A 108 6.83 11.47 6.40
N ASP A 109 7.30 11.10 5.22
CA ASP A 109 8.31 11.86 4.50
C ASP A 109 7.66 12.99 3.69
N ALA A 110 7.94 14.23 4.06
CA ALA A 110 7.35 15.42 3.44
C ALA A 110 7.63 15.51 1.93
N ALA A 111 8.81 15.07 1.47
CA ALA A 111 9.17 15.14 0.06
C ALA A 111 8.39 14.10 -0.76
N LEU A 112 8.17 12.90 -0.21
CA LEU A 112 7.35 11.87 -0.84
C LEU A 112 5.87 12.27 -0.83
N ALA A 113 5.36 12.80 0.28
CA ALA A 113 3.99 13.29 0.38
C ALA A 113 3.71 14.41 -0.64
N GLY A 114 4.62 15.40 -0.74
CA GLY A 114 4.52 16.48 -1.72
C GLY A 114 4.52 15.95 -3.16
N ARG A 115 5.43 15.01 -3.47
CA ARG A 115 5.49 14.38 -4.79
C ARG A 115 4.25 13.56 -5.12
N ALA A 116 3.70 12.85 -4.12
CA ALA A 116 2.45 12.11 -4.30
C ALA A 116 1.30 13.05 -4.65
N ALA A 117 1.15 14.15 -3.90
CA ALA A 117 0.11 15.15 -4.16
C ALA A 117 0.25 15.76 -5.57
N GLU A 118 1.46 16.15 -5.98
CA GLU A 118 1.73 16.66 -7.33
C GLU A 118 1.34 15.63 -8.41
N THR A 119 1.76 14.37 -8.23
CA THR A 119 1.46 13.31 -9.22
C THR A 119 -0.05 13.05 -9.34
N LEU A 120 -0.80 13.07 -8.23
CA LEU A 120 -2.27 12.93 -8.27
C LEU A 120 -2.93 14.08 -9.03
N ILE A 121 -2.47 15.33 -8.81
CA ILE A 121 -2.96 16.51 -9.53
C ILE A 121 -2.66 16.39 -11.04
N ASP A 122 -1.44 16.01 -11.42
CA ASP A 122 -1.03 15.86 -12.82
C ASP A 122 -1.85 14.78 -13.55
N LEU A 123 -2.32 13.78 -12.81
CA LEU A 123 -3.18 12.70 -13.33
C LEU A 123 -4.68 13.05 -13.29
N GLY A 124 -5.05 14.24 -12.82
CA GLY A 124 -6.44 14.68 -12.71
C GLY A 124 -7.25 13.84 -11.74
N ILE A 125 -6.61 13.36 -10.65
CA ILE A 125 -7.29 12.61 -9.58
C ILE A 125 -7.75 13.63 -8.53
N ASP A 126 -9.06 13.82 -8.42
CA ASP A 126 -9.70 14.85 -7.58
C ASP A 126 -10.39 14.29 -6.32
N ASN A 127 -10.54 12.97 -6.25
CA ASN A 127 -11.14 12.27 -5.11
C ASN A 127 -10.10 11.65 -4.16
N ALA A 128 -8.84 12.07 -4.24
CA ALA A 128 -7.77 11.60 -3.38
C ALA A 128 -6.94 12.75 -2.81
N LEU A 129 -6.55 12.60 -1.54
CA LEU A 129 -5.71 13.57 -0.81
C LEU A 129 -4.53 12.84 -0.17
N VAL A 130 -3.33 13.40 -0.29
CA VAL A 130 -2.18 12.95 0.49
C VAL A 130 -1.87 13.96 1.57
N VAL A 131 -1.70 13.48 2.80
CA VAL A 131 -1.36 14.28 3.98
C VAL A 131 -0.01 13.84 4.55
N GLU A 132 0.80 14.80 4.97
CA GLU A 132 2.00 14.54 5.76
C GLU A 132 1.59 14.21 7.20
N GLY A 133 2.07 13.07 7.70
CA GLY A 133 1.78 12.64 9.06
C GLY A 133 2.39 11.28 9.39
N PRO A 134 2.48 10.93 10.68
CA PRO A 134 3.05 9.67 11.11
C PRO A 134 2.16 8.49 10.69
N SER A 135 2.76 7.51 10.02
CA SER A 135 2.07 6.30 9.56
C SER A 135 1.43 5.52 10.71
N SER A 136 2.04 5.55 11.91
CA SER A 136 1.53 4.87 13.10
C SER A 136 0.24 5.46 13.68
N GLU A 137 -0.09 6.71 13.32
CA GLU A 137 -1.28 7.41 13.80
C GLU A 137 -2.44 7.39 12.79
N GLY A 138 -2.16 7.08 11.52
CA GLY A 138 -3.15 7.18 10.45
C GLY A 138 -3.64 8.63 10.26
N TYR A 139 -4.94 8.81 9.95
CA TYR A 139 -5.54 10.14 9.79
C TYR A 139 -6.95 10.21 10.40
N PRO A 140 -7.04 10.42 11.72
CA PRO A 140 -8.32 10.36 12.45
C PRO A 140 -9.32 11.44 12.06
N LYS A 141 -8.88 12.53 11.41
CA LYS A 141 -9.77 13.65 11.01
C LYS A 141 -10.83 13.28 9.98
N GLN A 142 -10.61 12.22 9.22
CA GLN A 142 -11.53 11.75 8.17
C GLN A 142 -12.10 10.35 8.47
N ALA A 143 -11.77 9.79 9.64
CA ALA A 143 -12.32 8.51 10.09
C ALA A 143 -13.85 8.60 10.27
N PRO A 144 -14.59 7.49 10.15
CA PRO A 144 -14.11 6.13 9.95
C PRO A 144 -13.80 5.79 8.47
N TYR A 145 -12.92 4.77 8.27
CA TYR A 145 -12.56 4.26 6.95
C TYR A 145 -13.11 2.86 6.72
N ASP A 146 -13.69 2.63 5.57
CA ASP A 146 -14.19 1.31 5.17
C ASP A 146 -13.06 0.37 4.78
N VAL A 147 -12.01 0.93 4.16
CA VAL A 147 -10.80 0.21 3.75
C VAL A 147 -9.56 0.92 4.27
N ILE A 148 -8.65 0.17 4.91
CA ILE A 148 -7.32 0.65 5.29
C ILE A 148 -6.26 -0.26 4.66
N LEU A 149 -5.38 0.31 3.84
CA LEU A 149 -4.25 -0.38 3.22
C LEU A 149 -2.94 0.10 3.82
N PHE A 150 -2.09 -0.82 4.29
CA PHE A 150 -0.70 -0.53 4.65
C PHE A 150 0.21 -0.81 3.44
N ASP A 151 0.85 0.25 2.92
CA ASP A 151 1.71 0.16 1.72
C ASP A 151 3.16 -0.16 2.07
N GLY A 152 3.34 -1.27 2.78
CA GLY A 152 4.59 -1.83 3.28
C GLY A 152 4.33 -2.82 4.41
N ALA A 153 5.36 -3.56 4.83
CA ALA A 153 5.22 -4.50 5.93
C ALA A 153 5.18 -3.79 7.29
N ILE A 154 4.40 -4.34 8.20
CA ILE A 154 4.26 -3.89 9.59
C ILE A 154 4.27 -5.10 10.54
N PRO A 155 4.64 -4.95 11.81
CA PRO A 155 4.61 -6.06 12.77
C PRO A 155 3.20 -6.58 13.03
N ASP A 156 2.24 -5.68 13.24
CA ASP A 156 0.82 -5.92 13.46
C ASP A 156 0.03 -4.65 13.13
N PHE A 157 -1.30 -4.72 13.00
CA PHE A 157 -2.13 -3.54 12.81
C PHE A 157 -2.10 -2.64 14.05
N PRO A 158 -1.66 -1.36 13.94
CA PRO A 158 -1.57 -0.46 15.08
C PRO A 158 -2.96 -0.12 15.64
N ASP A 159 -3.13 -0.18 16.97
CA ASP A 159 -4.41 0.12 17.63
C ASP A 159 -4.96 1.50 17.24
N ALA A 160 -4.09 2.52 17.12
CA ALA A 160 -4.49 3.87 16.76
C ALA A 160 -5.10 3.94 15.35
N VAL A 161 -4.61 3.12 14.40
CA VAL A 161 -5.14 3.03 13.03
C VAL A 161 -6.36 2.12 13.00
N ALA A 162 -6.34 1.00 13.73
CA ALA A 162 -7.47 0.07 13.85
C ALA A 162 -8.72 0.75 14.45
N ALA A 163 -8.53 1.69 15.37
CA ALA A 163 -9.63 2.50 15.91
C ALA A 163 -10.35 3.31 14.83
N GLN A 164 -9.67 3.69 13.74
CA GLN A 164 -10.21 4.47 12.63
C GLN A 164 -10.94 3.61 11.59
N CYS A 165 -10.86 2.28 11.68
CA CYS A 165 -11.61 1.38 10.80
C CYS A 165 -13.10 1.42 11.15
N ALA A 166 -13.95 1.48 10.14
CA ALA A 166 -15.41 1.42 10.30
C ALA A 166 -15.87 0.05 10.82
N GLU A 167 -17.07 -0.03 11.39
CA GLU A 167 -17.71 -1.32 11.61
C GLU A 167 -17.95 -2.02 10.27
N SER A 168 -17.61 -3.30 10.20
CA SER A 168 -17.52 -4.10 8.97
C SER A 168 -16.42 -3.65 8.00
N GLY A 169 -15.63 -2.65 8.35
CA GLY A 169 -14.47 -2.21 7.58
C GLY A 169 -13.34 -3.23 7.58
N ARG A 170 -12.41 -3.07 6.64
CA ARG A 170 -11.30 -4.00 6.41
C ARG A 170 -9.97 -3.27 6.42
N MET A 171 -8.99 -3.89 7.08
CA MET A 171 -7.59 -3.49 7.01
C MET A 171 -6.80 -4.57 6.27
N VAL A 172 -5.93 -4.18 5.37
CA VAL A 172 -5.04 -5.12 4.64
C VAL A 172 -3.61 -4.64 4.68
N GLY A 173 -2.70 -5.57 4.85
CA GLY A 173 -1.26 -5.32 4.87
C GLY A 173 -0.48 -6.62 4.97
N VAL A 174 0.83 -6.52 4.84
CA VAL A 174 1.74 -7.65 5.09
C VAL A 174 2.22 -7.57 6.53
N LEU A 175 1.80 -8.54 7.35
CA LEU A 175 2.19 -8.62 8.76
C LEU A 175 3.41 -9.55 8.90
N THR A 176 4.46 -9.07 9.58
CA THR A 176 5.66 -9.86 9.86
C THR A 176 5.56 -10.66 11.16
N GLY A 177 4.52 -10.37 11.98
CA GLY A 177 4.42 -10.92 13.34
C GLY A 177 5.52 -10.38 14.23
N GLY A 178 5.22 -9.98 15.46
CA GLY A 178 6.22 -9.41 16.39
C GLY A 178 7.24 -10.43 16.94
N GLY A 179 7.67 -11.39 16.13
CA GLY A 179 8.79 -12.26 16.44
C GLY A 179 10.12 -11.52 16.32
N PRO A 180 11.19 -11.92 17.08
CA PRO A 180 12.49 -11.34 16.91
C PRO A 180 12.93 -11.51 15.46
N SER A 181 13.27 -10.40 14.78
CA SER A 181 13.88 -10.42 13.45
C SER A 181 14.99 -11.46 13.45
N VAL A 182 14.93 -12.41 12.53
CA VAL A 182 16.00 -13.39 12.37
C VAL A 182 17.27 -12.58 12.10
N GLY A 183 18.31 -12.81 12.90
CA GLY A 183 19.48 -11.95 13.07
C GLY A 183 20.16 -11.42 11.79
N PRO A 184 21.11 -10.49 11.91
CA PRO A 184 21.72 -9.79 10.77
C PRO A 184 22.33 -10.79 9.79
N GLY A 185 21.85 -10.78 8.54
CA GLY A 185 22.30 -11.66 7.45
C GLY A 185 21.29 -12.68 6.95
N VAL A 186 20.13 -12.78 7.55
CA VAL A 186 18.98 -13.51 6.99
C VAL A 186 18.11 -12.49 6.24
N GLY A 187 17.67 -12.84 5.03
CA GLY A 187 16.83 -11.97 4.19
C GLY A 187 15.57 -11.48 4.90
N PRO A 188 14.79 -10.60 4.28
CA PRO A 188 13.59 -10.04 4.90
C PRO A 188 12.69 -11.17 5.38
N ASP A 189 12.14 -11.02 6.59
CA ASP A 189 11.21 -11.99 7.17
C ASP A 189 10.03 -12.21 6.23
N ILE A 190 9.68 -13.47 5.97
CA ILE A 190 8.50 -13.81 5.19
C ILE A 190 7.29 -13.36 6.01
N GLY A 191 6.64 -12.28 5.54
CA GLY A 191 5.41 -11.79 6.11
C GLY A 191 4.19 -12.52 5.55
N ARG A 192 3.04 -12.21 6.12
CA ARG A 192 1.75 -12.73 5.66
C ARG A 192 0.83 -11.58 5.28
N ALA A 193 0.43 -11.52 4.03
CA ALA A 193 -0.67 -10.67 3.62
C ALA A 193 -1.91 -11.08 4.41
N THR A 194 -2.43 -10.15 5.21
CA THR A 194 -3.48 -10.39 6.19
C THR A 194 -4.61 -9.40 5.97
N VAL A 195 -5.84 -9.87 6.13
CA VAL A 195 -7.02 -9.02 6.25
C VAL A 195 -7.50 -9.04 7.70
N GLY A 196 -7.61 -7.84 8.30
CA GLY A 196 -8.28 -7.59 9.56
C GLY A 196 -9.68 -7.05 9.30
N THR A 197 -10.71 -7.67 9.85
CA THR A 197 -12.10 -7.20 9.75
C THR A 197 -12.59 -6.76 11.12
N LYS A 198 -13.16 -5.57 11.20
CA LYS A 198 -13.71 -5.03 12.46
C LYS A 198 -15.18 -5.40 12.58
N PHE A 199 -15.54 -6.01 13.72
CA PHE A 199 -16.91 -6.34 14.07
C PHE A 199 -17.13 -6.23 15.57
N GLY A 200 -18.15 -5.47 15.98
CA GLY A 200 -18.41 -5.20 17.40
C GLY A 200 -17.24 -4.54 18.13
N GLY A 201 -16.50 -3.67 17.43
CA GLY A 201 -15.31 -3.00 17.95
C GLY A 201 -14.05 -3.88 18.02
N ILE A 202 -14.12 -5.16 17.64
CA ILE A 202 -13.01 -6.11 17.66
C ILE A 202 -12.50 -6.34 16.24
N VAL A 203 -11.16 -6.32 16.06
CA VAL A 203 -10.52 -6.68 14.79
C VAL A 203 -10.14 -8.16 14.83
N SER A 204 -10.58 -8.91 13.82
CA SER A 204 -10.22 -10.32 13.61
C SER A 204 -9.30 -10.43 12.40
N ASN A 205 -8.10 -10.94 12.62
CA ASN A 205 -7.06 -11.08 11.59
C ASN A 205 -7.13 -12.45 10.91
N ARG A 206 -7.09 -12.46 9.57
CA ARG A 206 -7.05 -13.68 8.77
C ARG A 206 -5.93 -13.59 7.74
N PRO A 207 -4.88 -14.42 7.86
CA PRO A 207 -3.85 -14.56 6.83
C PRO A 207 -4.43 -15.05 5.50
N VAL A 208 -3.93 -14.53 4.38
CA VAL A 208 -4.44 -14.84 3.03
C VAL A 208 -3.38 -15.49 2.14
N PHE A 209 -2.17 -14.94 2.14
CA PHE A 209 -1.04 -15.48 1.39
C PHE A 209 0.29 -14.99 1.97
N ASP A 210 1.37 -15.72 1.69
CA ASP A 210 2.72 -15.32 2.09
C ASP A 210 3.22 -14.24 1.11
N ALA A 211 3.84 -13.19 1.64
CA ALA A 211 4.43 -12.10 0.87
C ALA A 211 5.64 -11.53 1.61
N THR A 212 6.62 -11.07 0.84
CA THR A 212 7.78 -10.36 1.37
C THR A 212 7.77 -8.97 0.77
N VAL A 213 7.55 -7.95 1.61
CA VAL A 213 7.66 -6.54 1.20
C VAL A 213 8.52 -5.79 2.22
N PRO A 214 9.23 -4.73 1.82
CA PRO A 214 10.01 -3.92 2.75
C PRO A 214 9.12 -3.32 3.84
N PRO A 215 9.65 -3.25 5.09
CA PRO A 215 8.89 -2.68 6.19
C PRO A 215 8.71 -1.17 6.04
N LEU A 216 7.61 -0.66 6.57
CA LEU A 216 7.43 0.76 6.79
C LEU A 216 8.40 1.22 7.89
N PRO A 217 9.28 2.22 7.63
CA PRO A 217 10.36 2.57 8.56
C PRO A 217 9.91 2.90 9.98
N GLU A 218 8.74 3.48 10.16
CA GLU A 218 8.22 3.87 11.47
C GLU A 218 7.82 2.69 12.35
N PHE A 219 7.68 1.51 11.77
CA PHE A 219 7.35 0.27 12.47
C PHE A 219 8.55 -0.65 12.68
N VAL A 220 9.74 -0.23 12.20
CA VAL A 220 10.96 -0.97 12.48
C VAL A 220 11.45 -0.59 13.88
N GLU A 221 11.45 -1.55 14.80
CA GLU A 221 12.08 -1.34 16.10
C GLU A 221 13.57 -1.04 15.89
N THR A 222 13.99 0.20 16.20
CA THR A 222 15.40 0.51 16.34
C THR A 222 15.88 -0.20 17.60
N GLY A 223 16.46 -1.39 17.43
CA GLY A 223 17.04 -2.14 18.54
C GLY A 223 18.08 -1.29 19.26
N VAL A 224 17.69 -0.68 20.37
CA VAL A 224 18.63 -0.08 21.30
C VAL A 224 19.33 -1.24 21.99
N PHE A 225 20.51 -1.58 21.54
CA PHE A 225 21.41 -2.43 22.30
C PHE A 225 21.62 -1.74 23.66
N ARG A 226 20.98 -2.23 24.69
CA ARG A 226 21.34 -1.91 26.07
C ARG A 226 22.51 -2.85 26.44
N PHE A 227 23.69 -2.27 26.58
CA PHE A 227 24.85 -2.92 27.20
C PHE A 227 24.63 -3.07 28.71
#